data_0d9f4f06eecd76a8ff216e9a4824589a
#
_entry.id   0d9f4f06eecd76a8ff216e9a4824589a
#
_cell.length_a   1.000
_cell.length_b   1.000
_cell.length_c   1.000
_cell.angle_alpha   90.00
_cell.angle_beta   90.00
_cell.angle_gamma   90.00
#
_symmetry.space_group_name_H-M   'P 1'
#
loop_
_entity.id
_entity.type
_entity.pdbx_description
1 polymer ?
#
loop_
_entity_poly.entity_id
_entity_poly.type
_entity_poly.pdbx_seq_one_letter_code
_entity_poly.pdbx_strand_id
1 'polypeptide(L)'
;MDDRKFMILQAIIDDYIMTAVPVGSRTISRKSGVGFSPATIRNEMSDLEELGYLDQPHTSAGRIPSAKAYRLYVDHLMKMVDLSKEDTERIQDHLNRRTAQMEEVIRQAAQTLSDVTHYTAVVSAPTMQGVTIKRIQLVPVTEDSALMVIVTSAGLVKERVIPVPDGAESDQLYRLSKMLTERLSGCTLTEAREKLSELFSDLGEHRQLMGNVLGALDTQLGGDANVPYVVGGRSNLLHYPEYSDVEKARNFLAVLESRDKLAPLLRNNGVEFTVRIGPENKMPEFSDCSVITATYRVGNNTAGTMGIIGPTRMNYARVVSVMNYMGRAISDMLSGEKE
;
A
#
# COMPACT_ATOMS: atom_id res chain seq x y z
N MET A 1 -10.62 -10.29 -30.53
CA MET A 1 -11.99 -10.04 -30.06
C MET A 1 -12.52 -8.87 -30.85
N ASP A 2 -13.74 -8.90 -31.38
CA ASP A 2 -14.30 -7.79 -32.13
C ASP A 2 -14.93 -6.71 -31.25
N ASP A 3 -15.21 -5.53 -31.79
CA ASP A 3 -15.72 -4.38 -31.01
C ASP A 3 -17.07 -4.68 -30.33
N ARG A 4 -17.88 -5.56 -30.93
CA ARG A 4 -19.17 -5.98 -30.35
C ARG A 4 -18.97 -6.79 -29.08
N LYS A 5 -18.07 -7.76 -29.07
CA LYS A 5 -17.73 -8.57 -27.88
C LYS A 5 -17.16 -7.70 -26.77
N PHE A 6 -16.29 -6.74 -27.13
CA PHE A 6 -15.76 -5.78 -26.17
C PHE A 6 -16.86 -4.95 -25.51
N MET A 7 -17.78 -4.40 -26.30
CA MET A 7 -18.88 -3.57 -25.80
C MET A 7 -19.81 -4.37 -24.87
N ILE A 8 -20.15 -5.60 -25.27
CA ILE A 8 -21.02 -6.47 -24.47
C ILE A 8 -20.31 -6.89 -23.18
N LEU A 9 -19.04 -7.27 -23.26
CA LEU A 9 -18.25 -7.65 -22.07
C LEU A 9 -18.13 -6.47 -21.08
N GLN A 10 -17.83 -5.28 -21.57
CA GLN A 10 -17.76 -4.07 -20.74
C GLN A 10 -19.10 -3.82 -20.06
N ALA A 11 -20.23 -3.88 -20.79
CA ALA A 11 -21.55 -3.66 -20.21
C ALA A 11 -21.92 -4.71 -19.15
N ILE A 12 -21.44 -5.96 -19.29
CA ILE A 12 -21.62 -7.02 -18.30
C ILE A 12 -20.78 -6.74 -17.06
N ILE A 13 -19.52 -6.35 -17.23
CA ILE A 13 -18.61 -6.04 -16.11
C ILE A 13 -19.16 -4.85 -15.30
N ASP A 14 -19.53 -3.77 -15.98
CA ASP A 14 -20.07 -2.57 -15.33
C ASP A 14 -21.36 -2.89 -14.54
N ASP A 15 -22.25 -3.74 -15.10
CA ASP A 15 -23.46 -4.16 -14.40
C ASP A 15 -23.16 -5.01 -13.16
N TYR A 16 -22.27 -5.97 -13.32
CA TYR A 16 -21.92 -6.89 -12.24
C TYR A 16 -21.15 -6.21 -11.09
N ILE A 17 -20.29 -5.26 -11.40
CA ILE A 17 -19.61 -4.42 -10.37
C ILE A 17 -20.66 -3.74 -9.48
N MET A 18 -21.72 -3.21 -10.07
CA MET A 18 -22.75 -2.47 -9.35
C MET A 18 -23.73 -3.36 -8.58
N THR A 19 -24.07 -4.52 -9.13
CA THR A 19 -25.21 -5.31 -8.63
C THR A 19 -24.81 -6.59 -7.89
N ALA A 20 -23.63 -7.15 -8.17
CA ALA A 20 -23.21 -8.49 -7.75
C ALA A 20 -24.18 -9.62 -8.17
N VAL A 21 -25.06 -9.37 -9.14
CA VAL A 21 -26.05 -10.33 -9.61
C VAL A 21 -25.66 -10.82 -11.01
N PRO A 22 -25.70 -12.16 -11.27
CA PRO A 22 -25.40 -12.69 -12.61
C PRO A 22 -26.21 -12.00 -13.70
N VAL A 23 -25.52 -11.54 -14.74
CA VAL A 23 -26.08 -10.64 -15.76
C VAL A 23 -26.73 -11.42 -16.89
N GLY A 24 -27.99 -11.12 -17.20
CA GLY A 24 -28.72 -11.74 -18.29
C GLY A 24 -28.69 -10.91 -19.58
N SER A 25 -28.84 -11.57 -20.75
CA SER A 25 -28.85 -10.89 -22.05
C SER A 25 -29.95 -9.83 -22.19
N ARG A 26 -31.11 -10.03 -21.55
CA ARG A 26 -32.20 -9.04 -21.51
C ARG A 26 -31.84 -7.79 -20.72
N THR A 27 -31.06 -7.92 -19.65
CA THR A 27 -30.56 -6.78 -18.87
C THR A 27 -29.67 -5.91 -19.73
N ILE A 28 -28.72 -6.53 -20.41
CA ILE A 28 -27.76 -5.82 -21.27
C ILE A 28 -28.45 -5.16 -22.48
N SER A 29 -29.44 -5.83 -23.11
CA SER A 29 -30.13 -5.25 -24.25
C SER A 29 -30.93 -3.98 -23.97
N ARG A 30 -31.28 -3.75 -22.70
CA ARG A 30 -32.00 -2.54 -22.23
C ARG A 30 -31.06 -1.38 -21.90
N LYS A 31 -29.75 -1.62 -21.83
CA LYS A 31 -28.79 -0.56 -21.55
C LYS A 31 -28.59 0.35 -22.76
N SER A 32 -28.57 1.65 -22.53
CA SER A 32 -28.31 2.64 -23.58
C SER A 32 -26.90 2.42 -24.16
N GLY A 33 -26.79 2.46 -25.48
CA GLY A 33 -25.51 2.33 -26.19
C GLY A 33 -25.12 0.92 -26.61
N VAL A 34 -25.80 -0.15 -26.17
CA VAL A 34 -25.47 -1.53 -26.59
C VAL A 34 -26.10 -1.86 -27.94
N GLY A 35 -27.37 -1.50 -28.17
CA GLY A 35 -28.04 -1.56 -29.51
C GLY A 35 -28.24 -2.93 -30.11
N PHE A 36 -28.04 -4.03 -29.36
CA PHE A 36 -28.19 -5.41 -29.87
C PHE A 36 -29.40 -6.13 -29.28
N SER A 37 -29.94 -7.08 -30.07
CA SER A 37 -31.05 -7.92 -29.62
C SER A 37 -30.62 -8.85 -28.47
N PRO A 38 -31.55 -9.27 -27.58
CA PRO A 38 -31.23 -10.25 -26.51
C PRO A 38 -30.70 -11.58 -27.07
N ALA A 39 -31.12 -11.98 -28.27
CA ALA A 39 -30.64 -13.19 -28.93
C ALA A 39 -29.16 -13.04 -29.36
N THR A 40 -28.85 -11.91 -30.00
CA THR A 40 -27.45 -11.58 -30.37
C THR A 40 -26.56 -11.55 -29.15
N ILE A 41 -26.97 -10.84 -28.08
CA ILE A 41 -26.19 -10.75 -26.85
C ILE A 41 -25.99 -12.13 -26.25
N ARG A 42 -26.99 -13.01 -26.26
CA ARG A 42 -26.86 -14.38 -25.73
C ARG A 42 -25.80 -15.18 -26.46
N ASN A 43 -25.75 -15.08 -27.80
CA ASN A 43 -24.72 -15.76 -28.60
C ASN A 43 -23.33 -15.23 -28.27
N GLU A 44 -23.15 -13.90 -28.18
CA GLU A 44 -21.88 -13.29 -27.82
C GLU A 44 -21.46 -13.66 -26.38
N MET A 45 -22.41 -13.77 -25.43
CA MET A 45 -22.14 -14.26 -24.07
C MET A 45 -21.65 -15.71 -24.08
N SER A 46 -22.20 -16.56 -24.93
CA SER A 46 -21.74 -17.95 -25.10
C SER A 46 -20.31 -18.01 -25.64
N ASP A 47 -20.02 -17.21 -26.67
CA ASP A 47 -18.65 -17.12 -27.21
C ASP A 47 -17.66 -16.59 -26.13
N LEU A 48 -18.05 -15.58 -25.38
CA LEU A 48 -17.23 -15.02 -24.28
C LEU A 48 -16.98 -16.02 -23.16
N GLU A 49 -17.95 -16.90 -22.90
CA GLU A 49 -17.80 -18.01 -21.95
C GLU A 49 -16.82 -19.05 -22.48
N GLU A 50 -16.93 -19.46 -23.74
CA GLU A 50 -15.98 -20.38 -24.38
C GLU A 50 -14.56 -19.82 -24.41
N LEU A 51 -14.41 -18.50 -24.56
CA LEU A 51 -13.14 -17.79 -24.48
C LEU A 51 -12.62 -17.61 -23.04
N GLY A 52 -13.40 -18.00 -22.01
CA GLY A 52 -13.04 -17.93 -20.60
C GLY A 52 -13.11 -16.51 -19.99
N TYR A 53 -13.85 -15.58 -20.60
CA TYR A 53 -14.10 -14.26 -20.04
C TYR A 53 -15.33 -14.21 -19.14
N LEU A 54 -16.29 -15.13 -19.34
CA LEU A 54 -17.50 -15.22 -18.53
C LEU A 54 -17.62 -16.62 -17.95
N ASP A 55 -18.20 -16.70 -16.77
CA ASP A 55 -18.56 -17.95 -16.09
C ASP A 55 -20.08 -18.01 -15.88
N GLN A 56 -20.64 -19.22 -15.86
CA GLN A 56 -22.05 -19.46 -15.55
C GLN A 56 -22.14 -20.17 -14.19
N PRO A 57 -22.55 -19.48 -13.12
CA PRO A 57 -22.58 -20.10 -11.80
C PRO A 57 -23.61 -21.24 -11.69
N HIS A 58 -24.75 -21.16 -12.42
CA HIS A 58 -25.76 -22.20 -12.50
C HIS A 58 -26.44 -22.18 -13.88
N THR A 59 -26.96 -23.31 -14.34
CA THR A 59 -27.56 -23.50 -15.68
C THR A 59 -28.68 -22.52 -16.05
N SER A 60 -29.42 -22.00 -15.06
CA SER A 60 -30.48 -20.99 -15.27
C SER A 60 -30.04 -19.57 -14.96
N ALA A 61 -28.81 -19.37 -14.47
CA ALA A 61 -28.29 -18.06 -14.11
C ALA A 61 -27.81 -17.27 -15.36
N GLY A 62 -27.69 -15.95 -15.20
CA GLY A 62 -26.92 -15.11 -16.13
C GLY A 62 -25.45 -15.49 -16.14
N ARG A 63 -24.62 -14.58 -16.62
CA ARG A 63 -23.17 -14.74 -16.65
C ARG A 63 -22.50 -13.80 -15.64
N ILE A 64 -21.36 -14.21 -15.12
CA ILE A 64 -20.50 -13.40 -14.24
C ILE A 64 -19.13 -13.24 -14.91
N PRO A 65 -18.45 -12.09 -14.75
CA PRO A 65 -17.10 -11.89 -15.28
C PRO A 65 -16.08 -12.77 -14.53
N SER A 66 -15.19 -13.40 -15.29
CA SER A 66 -14.03 -14.12 -14.74
C SER A 66 -12.89 -13.17 -14.37
N ALA A 67 -11.87 -13.66 -13.66
CA ALA A 67 -10.64 -12.90 -13.40
C ALA A 67 -9.98 -12.41 -14.69
N LYS A 68 -10.02 -13.21 -15.76
CA LYS A 68 -9.54 -12.85 -17.10
C LYS A 68 -10.31 -11.66 -17.70
N ALA A 69 -11.61 -11.59 -17.47
CA ALA A 69 -12.43 -10.45 -17.92
C ALA A 69 -12.05 -9.17 -17.19
N TYR A 70 -11.87 -9.21 -15.87
CA TYR A 70 -11.44 -8.05 -15.11
C TYR A 70 -10.02 -7.60 -15.48
N ARG A 71 -9.10 -8.52 -15.80
CA ARG A 71 -7.77 -8.18 -16.32
C ARG A 71 -7.88 -7.41 -17.62
N LEU A 72 -8.64 -7.93 -18.59
CA LEU A 72 -8.88 -7.25 -19.87
C LEU A 72 -9.54 -5.87 -19.65
N TYR A 73 -10.49 -5.78 -18.73
CA TYR A 73 -11.15 -4.52 -18.38
C TYR A 73 -10.17 -3.48 -17.86
N VAL A 74 -9.32 -3.85 -16.91
CA VAL A 74 -8.33 -2.95 -16.33
C VAL A 74 -7.29 -2.50 -17.36
N ASP A 75 -6.84 -3.41 -18.22
CA ASP A 75 -5.76 -3.12 -19.16
C ASP A 75 -6.23 -2.31 -20.39
N HIS A 76 -7.50 -2.45 -20.81
CA HIS A 76 -7.94 -1.92 -22.10
C HIS A 76 -9.28 -1.18 -22.11
N LEU A 77 -10.19 -1.48 -21.20
CA LEU A 77 -11.56 -0.97 -21.25
C LEU A 77 -11.85 0.09 -20.18
N MET A 78 -11.10 0.08 -19.09
CA MET A 78 -11.28 0.99 -17.97
C MET A 78 -10.94 2.43 -18.38
N LYS A 79 -11.89 3.33 -18.20
CA LYS A 79 -11.66 4.77 -18.31
C LYS A 79 -11.46 5.36 -16.93
N MET A 80 -10.41 6.18 -16.78
CA MET A 80 -10.23 6.95 -15.56
C MET A 80 -11.43 7.86 -15.34
N VAL A 81 -11.89 7.91 -14.10
CA VAL A 81 -13.05 8.73 -13.70
C VAL A 81 -12.53 9.89 -12.86
N ASP A 82 -13.01 11.09 -13.15
CA ASP A 82 -12.74 12.23 -12.29
C ASP A 82 -13.43 12.02 -10.92
N LEU A 83 -12.72 12.37 -9.86
CA LEU A 83 -13.27 12.30 -8.52
C LEU A 83 -14.40 13.32 -8.35
N SER A 84 -15.43 12.93 -7.60
CA SER A 84 -16.46 13.86 -7.21
C SER A 84 -15.89 14.97 -6.30
N LYS A 85 -16.51 16.14 -6.30
CA LYS A 85 -16.14 17.22 -5.37
C LYS A 85 -16.20 16.75 -3.92
N GLU A 86 -17.22 15.97 -3.59
CA GLU A 86 -17.41 15.40 -2.25
C GLU A 86 -16.26 14.46 -1.84
N ASP A 87 -15.80 13.57 -2.74
CA ASP A 87 -14.66 12.71 -2.47
C ASP A 87 -13.37 13.53 -2.28
N THR A 88 -13.18 14.56 -3.11
CA THR A 88 -12.01 15.45 -3.02
C THR A 88 -11.99 16.23 -1.71
N GLU A 89 -13.13 16.83 -1.33
CA GLU A 89 -13.28 17.57 -0.08
C GLU A 89 -13.06 16.66 1.14
N ARG A 90 -13.64 15.45 1.14
CA ARG A 90 -13.41 14.46 2.21
C ARG A 90 -11.94 14.12 2.37
N ILE A 91 -11.23 13.89 1.28
CA ILE A 91 -9.79 13.59 1.33
C ILE A 91 -9.02 14.78 1.91
N GLN A 92 -9.30 16.00 1.45
CA GLN A 92 -8.63 17.20 1.93
C GLN A 92 -8.91 17.47 3.41
N ASP A 93 -10.17 17.38 3.85
CA ASP A 93 -10.55 17.63 5.25
C ASP A 93 -9.88 16.67 6.23
N HIS A 94 -9.71 15.40 5.86
CA HIS A 94 -9.04 14.43 6.70
C HIS A 94 -7.51 14.62 6.74
N LEU A 95 -6.91 15.04 5.64
CA LEU A 95 -5.48 15.26 5.54
C LEU A 95 -5.05 16.66 6.04
N ASN A 96 -5.91 17.68 5.99
CA ASN A 96 -5.60 19.05 6.43
C ASN A 96 -5.46 19.21 7.97
N ARG A 97 -5.73 18.18 8.75
CA ARG A 97 -5.44 18.21 10.19
C ARG A 97 -3.93 18.24 10.37
N ARG A 98 -3.39 19.41 10.73
CA ARG A 98 -1.96 19.66 10.98
C ARG A 98 -1.42 18.65 11.99
N THR A 99 -0.87 17.55 11.51
CA THR A 99 -0.25 16.53 12.34
C THR A 99 1.23 16.47 11.97
N ALA A 100 2.08 16.80 12.93
CA ALA A 100 3.54 16.79 12.73
C ALA A 100 4.15 15.38 12.75
N GLN A 101 3.34 14.34 13.04
CA GLN A 101 3.82 12.97 13.20
C GLN A 101 3.43 12.11 12.00
N MET A 102 4.42 11.53 11.34
CA MET A 102 4.27 10.64 10.19
C MET A 102 3.29 9.49 10.42
N GLU A 103 3.31 8.87 11.59
CA GLU A 103 2.41 7.76 11.93
C GLU A 103 0.93 8.16 11.88
N GLU A 104 0.64 9.37 12.32
CA GLU A 104 -0.72 9.91 12.29
C GLU A 104 -1.18 10.18 10.84
N VAL A 105 -0.28 10.71 9.99
CA VAL A 105 -0.59 10.93 8.56
C VAL A 105 -0.90 9.60 7.87
N ILE A 106 -0.11 8.55 8.12
CA ILE A 106 -0.33 7.22 7.56
C ILE A 106 -1.66 6.63 8.04
N ARG A 107 -1.98 6.82 9.32
CA ARG A 107 -3.24 6.35 9.91
C ARG A 107 -4.44 7.07 9.30
N GLN A 108 -4.37 8.38 9.16
CA GLN A 108 -5.42 9.18 8.52
C GLN A 108 -5.58 8.80 7.04
N ALA A 109 -4.48 8.60 6.32
CA ALA A 109 -4.52 8.17 4.93
C ALA A 109 -5.18 6.80 4.75
N ALA A 110 -4.84 5.81 5.60
CA ALA A 110 -5.48 4.48 5.55
C ALA A 110 -6.98 4.57 5.85
N GLN A 111 -7.38 5.36 6.84
CA GLN A 111 -8.79 5.54 7.18
C GLN A 111 -9.54 6.24 6.06
N THR A 112 -9.01 7.35 5.53
CA THR A 112 -9.63 8.13 4.45
C THR A 112 -9.78 7.30 3.17
N LEU A 113 -8.73 6.56 2.77
CA LEU A 113 -8.81 5.64 1.63
C LEU A 113 -9.94 4.64 1.81
N SER A 114 -10.07 4.07 3.00
CA SER A 114 -11.11 3.11 3.30
C SER A 114 -12.50 3.74 3.28
N ASP A 115 -12.67 4.93 3.85
CA ASP A 115 -13.96 5.61 3.93
C ASP A 115 -14.47 6.06 2.56
N VAL A 116 -13.56 6.50 1.67
CA VAL A 116 -13.91 6.95 0.33
C VAL A 116 -14.15 5.77 -0.62
N THR A 117 -13.33 4.71 -0.52
CA THR A 117 -13.45 3.56 -1.43
C THR A 117 -14.42 2.49 -0.95
N HIS A 118 -14.75 2.47 0.34
CA HIS A 118 -15.50 1.41 1.04
C HIS A 118 -14.83 0.03 1.00
N TYR A 119 -13.52 -0.03 0.74
CA TYR A 119 -12.71 -1.25 0.79
C TYR A 119 -11.72 -1.21 1.95
N THR A 120 -11.05 -2.31 2.20
CA THR A 120 -9.93 -2.34 3.15
C THR A 120 -8.74 -1.63 2.55
N ALA A 121 -8.20 -0.65 3.28
CA ALA A 121 -7.02 0.10 2.87
C ALA A 121 -5.82 -0.24 3.74
N VAL A 122 -4.64 -0.32 3.15
CA VAL A 122 -3.38 -0.55 3.86
C VAL A 122 -2.39 0.53 3.41
N VAL A 123 -1.81 1.25 4.36
CA VAL A 123 -0.80 2.27 4.04
C VAL A 123 0.45 1.96 4.85
N SER A 124 1.59 1.82 4.18
CA SER A 124 2.89 1.63 4.82
C SER A 124 3.55 2.97 5.10
N ALA A 125 4.38 3.02 6.14
CA ALA A 125 5.34 4.11 6.29
C ALA A 125 6.28 4.15 5.08
N PRO A 126 6.84 5.34 4.76
CA PRO A 126 7.87 5.44 3.74
C PRO A 126 9.07 4.55 4.10
N THR A 127 9.61 3.87 3.10
CA THR A 127 10.84 3.09 3.28
C THR A 127 12.03 4.02 3.46
N MET A 128 13.01 3.57 4.23
CA MET A 128 14.25 4.34 4.46
C MET A 128 15.24 4.26 3.29
N GLN A 129 14.88 3.58 2.17
CA GLN A 129 15.73 3.51 0.99
C GLN A 129 15.88 4.91 0.37
N GLY A 130 17.11 5.41 0.33
CA GLY A 130 17.42 6.74 -0.20
C GLY A 130 17.19 7.91 0.78
N VAL A 131 16.69 7.66 1.98
CA VAL A 131 16.59 8.69 3.03
C VAL A 131 17.94 8.89 3.66
N THR A 132 18.36 10.14 3.78
CA THR A 132 19.64 10.48 4.39
C THR A 132 19.48 10.78 5.89
N ILE A 133 20.51 10.47 6.63
CA ILE A 133 20.62 10.82 8.04
C ILE A 133 20.80 12.33 8.15
N LYS A 134 20.00 12.98 8.97
CA LYS A 134 20.15 14.40 9.33
C LYS A 134 20.89 14.56 10.66
N ARG A 135 20.58 13.69 11.62
CA ARG A 135 21.15 13.74 12.96
C ARG A 135 21.11 12.37 13.62
N ILE A 136 22.14 12.05 14.40
CA ILE A 136 22.17 10.91 15.32
C ILE A 136 22.44 11.45 16.71
N GLN A 137 21.66 10.98 17.68
CA GLN A 137 21.83 11.34 19.09
C GLN A 137 21.78 10.10 19.98
N LEU A 138 22.70 10.02 20.93
CA LEU A 138 22.73 9.01 21.97
C LEU A 138 22.34 9.69 23.28
N VAL A 139 21.29 9.23 23.91
CA VAL A 139 20.77 9.77 25.17
C VAL A 139 20.92 8.69 26.24
N PRO A 140 21.66 8.91 27.32
CA PRO A 140 21.78 7.92 28.38
C PRO A 140 20.40 7.62 28.99
N VAL A 141 20.09 6.34 29.23
CA VAL A 141 18.83 5.88 29.83
C VAL A 141 19.12 5.21 31.16
N THR A 142 20.10 4.32 31.22
CA THR A 142 20.60 3.66 32.42
C THR A 142 22.14 3.69 32.40
N GLU A 143 22.78 3.15 33.46
CA GLU A 143 24.25 3.07 33.53
C GLU A 143 24.85 2.21 32.39
N ASP A 144 24.08 1.25 31.86
CA ASP A 144 24.47 0.27 30.83
C ASP A 144 23.76 0.43 29.52
N SER A 145 22.89 1.44 29.34
CA SER A 145 22.10 1.62 28.12
C SER A 145 21.90 3.07 27.71
N ALA A 146 21.85 3.31 26.41
CA ALA A 146 21.50 4.60 25.80
C ALA A 146 20.42 4.44 24.73
N LEU A 147 19.58 5.45 24.61
CA LEU A 147 18.65 5.57 23.50
C LEU A 147 19.35 6.22 22.31
N MET A 148 19.53 5.49 21.23
CA MET A 148 19.96 6.02 19.94
C MET A 148 18.76 6.56 19.19
N VAL A 149 18.78 7.84 18.85
CA VAL A 149 17.76 8.53 18.05
C VAL A 149 18.38 8.94 16.74
N ILE A 150 17.79 8.50 15.63
CA ILE A 150 18.17 8.89 14.26
C ILE A 150 17.06 9.76 13.69
N VAL A 151 17.41 10.99 13.33
CA VAL A 151 16.53 11.91 12.60
C VAL A 151 16.97 11.94 11.14
N THR A 152 16.03 11.76 10.24
CA THR A 152 16.30 11.73 8.79
C THR A 152 15.93 13.02 8.10
N SER A 153 16.40 13.20 6.85
CA SER A 153 16.02 14.33 5.98
C SER A 153 14.52 14.40 5.70
N ALA A 154 13.84 13.26 5.71
CA ALA A 154 12.38 13.18 5.56
C ALA A 154 11.60 13.45 6.84
N GLY A 155 12.26 13.85 7.95
CA GLY A 155 11.62 14.08 9.24
C GLY A 155 11.21 12.81 9.99
N LEU A 156 11.59 11.63 9.49
CA LEU A 156 11.38 10.37 10.20
C LEU A 156 12.33 10.30 11.39
N VAL A 157 11.78 9.93 12.54
CA VAL A 157 12.55 9.66 13.75
C VAL A 157 12.54 8.16 14.02
N LYS A 158 13.73 7.58 14.18
CA LYS A 158 13.92 6.19 14.57
C LYS A 158 14.65 6.15 15.88
N GLU A 159 14.18 5.32 16.78
CA GLU A 159 14.76 5.17 18.12
C GLU A 159 15.06 3.71 18.44
N ARG A 160 16.13 3.49 19.16
CA ARG A 160 16.52 2.19 19.66
C ARG A 160 17.38 2.29 20.91
N VAL A 161 17.08 1.46 21.88
CA VAL A 161 17.95 1.27 23.04
C VAL A 161 19.14 0.38 22.62
N ILE A 162 20.34 0.87 22.88
CA ILE A 162 21.60 0.17 22.64
C ILE A 162 22.35 -0.01 23.95
N PRO A 163 23.04 -1.14 24.17
CA PRO A 163 23.89 -1.29 25.33
C PRO A 163 25.11 -0.36 25.23
N VAL A 164 25.51 0.22 26.32
CA VAL A 164 26.74 1.01 26.45
C VAL A 164 27.69 0.33 27.44
N PRO A 165 29.02 0.49 27.29
CA PRO A 165 29.98 -0.04 28.24
C PRO A 165 29.79 0.59 29.62
N ASP A 166 30.07 -0.19 30.66
CA ASP A 166 30.06 0.28 32.04
C ASP A 166 30.93 1.52 32.21
N GLY A 167 30.40 2.56 32.84
CA GLY A 167 31.11 3.80 33.07
C GLY A 167 31.10 4.79 31.88
N ALA A 168 30.28 4.57 30.84
CA ALA A 168 30.11 5.53 29.81
C ALA A 168 29.47 6.83 30.31
N GLU A 169 30.27 7.90 30.37
CA GLU A 169 29.79 9.20 30.82
C GLU A 169 28.89 9.89 29.78
N SER A 170 27.95 10.68 30.27
CA SER A 170 27.03 11.46 29.38
C SER A 170 27.80 12.34 28.36
N ASP A 171 28.94 12.87 28.77
CA ASP A 171 29.85 13.67 27.97
C ASP A 171 30.48 12.86 26.81
N GLN A 172 30.78 11.59 27.03
CA GLN A 172 31.30 10.69 25.99
C GLN A 172 30.20 10.37 24.94
N LEU A 173 29.00 10.08 25.40
CA LEU A 173 27.84 9.85 24.50
C LEU A 173 27.51 11.10 23.70
N TYR A 174 27.60 12.28 24.30
CA TYR A 174 27.39 13.53 23.58
C TYR A 174 28.46 13.78 22.49
N ARG A 175 29.75 13.60 22.83
CA ARG A 175 30.86 13.71 21.85
C ARG A 175 30.72 12.73 20.69
N LEU A 176 30.33 11.48 21.01
CA LEU A 176 30.08 10.46 20.02
C LEU A 176 28.88 10.81 19.13
N SER A 177 27.79 11.31 19.68
CA SER A 177 26.62 11.78 18.93
C SER A 177 26.98 12.87 17.93
N LYS A 178 27.81 13.83 18.37
CA LYS A 178 28.30 14.91 17.52
C LYS A 178 29.16 14.36 16.36
N MET A 179 30.13 13.49 16.66
CA MET A 179 30.99 12.86 15.70
C MET A 179 30.19 12.02 14.68
N LEU A 180 29.25 11.20 15.14
CA LEU A 180 28.37 10.41 14.28
C LEU A 180 27.52 11.31 13.35
N THR A 181 26.97 12.39 13.91
CA THR A 181 26.21 13.36 13.10
C THR A 181 27.07 14.01 12.03
N GLU A 182 28.26 14.50 12.39
CA GLU A 182 29.18 15.16 11.44
C GLU A 182 29.65 14.23 10.32
N ARG A 183 29.89 12.94 10.63
CA ARG A 183 30.39 11.96 9.67
C ARG A 183 29.31 11.34 8.79
N LEU A 184 28.10 11.20 9.32
CA LEU A 184 27.02 10.43 8.69
C LEU A 184 25.87 11.31 8.18
N SER A 185 25.87 12.61 8.48
CA SER A 185 24.89 13.54 7.91
C SER A 185 24.98 13.57 6.39
N GLY A 186 23.83 13.48 5.72
CA GLY A 186 23.74 13.37 4.26
C GLY A 186 23.97 11.98 3.69
N CYS A 187 24.40 11.00 4.49
CA CYS A 187 24.51 9.61 4.07
C CYS A 187 23.16 8.88 4.18
N THR A 188 22.90 7.97 3.27
CA THR A 188 21.87 6.96 3.45
C THR A 188 22.27 6.01 4.59
N LEU A 189 21.32 5.22 5.10
CA LEU A 189 21.64 4.23 6.13
C LEU A 189 22.66 3.20 5.63
N THR A 190 22.60 2.83 4.35
CA THR A 190 23.57 1.89 3.74
C THR A 190 24.96 2.48 3.69
N GLU A 191 25.11 3.71 3.17
CA GLU A 191 26.39 4.44 3.15
C GLU A 191 26.92 4.71 4.57
N ALA A 192 26.04 5.00 5.52
CA ALA A 192 26.41 5.21 6.92
C ALA A 192 27.00 3.93 7.55
N ARG A 193 26.43 2.77 7.23
CA ARG A 193 26.96 1.48 7.65
C ARG A 193 28.36 1.22 7.09
N GLU A 194 28.54 1.45 5.78
CA GLU A 194 29.86 1.28 5.12
C GLU A 194 30.89 2.19 5.76
N LYS A 195 30.59 3.48 5.90
CA LYS A 195 31.48 4.45 6.54
C LYS A 195 31.79 4.13 8.00
N LEU A 196 30.80 3.65 8.76
CA LEU A 196 31.05 3.23 10.13
C LEU A 196 31.93 1.98 10.20
N SER A 197 31.78 1.03 9.28
CA SER A 197 32.63 -0.16 9.24
C SER A 197 34.09 0.17 8.91
N GLU A 198 34.34 1.20 8.10
CA GLU A 198 35.67 1.72 7.81
C GLU A 198 36.28 2.43 9.05
N LEU A 199 35.47 3.23 9.76
CA LEU A 199 35.90 3.92 10.99
C LEU A 199 36.21 2.98 12.15
N PHE A 200 35.68 1.74 12.09
CA PHE A 200 35.84 0.73 13.13
C PHE A 200 37.29 0.34 13.39
N SER A 201 38.16 0.44 12.36
CA SER A 201 39.58 0.12 12.46
C SER A 201 40.39 1.11 13.30
N ASP A 202 39.93 2.37 13.44
CA ASP A 202 40.72 3.45 14.04
C ASP A 202 40.31 3.81 15.49
N LEU A 203 39.21 3.24 16.02
CA LEU A 203 38.60 3.67 17.30
C LEU A 203 38.82 2.66 18.44
N GLY A 204 40.03 2.60 18.99
CA GLY A 204 40.44 1.63 20.02
C GLY A 204 39.50 1.54 21.25
N GLU A 205 39.23 2.64 21.92
CA GLU A 205 38.45 2.67 23.20
C GLU A 205 36.92 2.62 22.98
N HIS A 206 36.41 3.00 21.82
CA HIS A 206 34.99 3.06 21.53
C HIS A 206 34.47 1.89 20.68
N ARG A 207 35.28 0.87 20.47
CA ARG A 207 34.96 -0.28 19.58
C ARG A 207 33.67 -0.98 19.95
N GLN A 208 33.42 -1.24 21.22
CA GLN A 208 32.21 -1.93 21.68
C GLN A 208 30.95 -1.10 21.44
N LEU A 209 30.98 0.18 21.81
CA LEU A 209 29.86 1.09 21.61
C LEU A 209 29.55 1.30 20.13
N MET A 210 30.57 1.45 19.29
CA MET A 210 30.41 1.56 17.83
C MET A 210 29.86 0.28 17.24
N GLY A 211 30.24 -0.91 17.74
CA GLY A 211 29.64 -2.19 17.36
C GLY A 211 28.15 -2.24 17.64
N ASN A 212 27.74 -1.73 18.81
CA ASN A 212 26.34 -1.66 19.18
C ASN A 212 25.55 -0.65 18.32
N VAL A 213 26.15 0.48 17.96
CA VAL A 213 25.59 1.45 17.00
C VAL A 213 25.44 0.82 15.63
N LEU A 214 26.45 0.10 15.15
CA LEU A 214 26.42 -0.60 13.86
C LEU A 214 25.33 -1.67 13.84
N GLY A 215 25.25 -2.50 14.87
CA GLY A 215 24.21 -3.51 15.03
C GLY A 215 22.80 -2.91 15.10
N ALA A 216 22.67 -1.73 15.69
CA ALA A 216 21.42 -1.00 15.72
C ALA A 216 21.04 -0.48 14.32
N LEU A 217 22.00 0.05 13.55
CA LEU A 217 21.79 0.45 12.17
C LEU A 217 21.46 -0.75 11.27
N ASP A 218 22.14 -1.88 11.41
CA ASP A 218 21.86 -3.11 10.67
C ASP A 218 20.42 -3.61 10.88
N THR A 219 19.93 -3.50 12.09
CA THR A 219 18.56 -3.89 12.40
C THR A 219 17.54 -2.89 11.83
N GLN A 220 17.90 -1.62 11.72
CA GLN A 220 17.08 -0.60 11.05
C GLN A 220 17.11 -0.73 9.52
N LEU A 221 18.24 -1.23 8.98
CA LEU A 221 18.40 -1.59 7.56
C LEU A 221 17.77 -2.94 7.23
N GLY A 222 17.53 -3.78 8.25
CA GLY A 222 17.00 -5.13 8.12
C GLY A 222 15.60 -5.19 7.52
N GLY A 223 15.55 -4.90 6.24
CA GLY A 223 14.53 -5.30 5.29
C GLY A 223 13.17 -4.60 5.39
N ASP A 224 12.55 -4.53 4.25
CA ASP A 224 11.13 -4.20 4.02
C ASP A 224 10.14 -4.95 4.95
N ALA A 225 10.60 -6.01 5.62
CA ALA A 225 9.82 -6.81 6.56
C ALA A 225 9.39 -6.04 7.83
N ASN A 226 10.02 -4.93 8.15
CA ASN A 226 9.75 -4.18 9.39
C ASN A 226 9.16 -2.78 9.17
N VAL A 227 8.73 -2.46 7.93
CA VAL A 227 8.06 -1.18 7.66
C VAL A 227 6.71 -1.16 8.37
N PRO A 228 6.44 -0.18 9.24
CA PRO A 228 5.14 -0.06 9.88
C PRO A 228 4.06 0.18 8.81
N TYR A 229 2.92 -0.48 8.97
CA TYR A 229 1.75 -0.22 8.14
C TYR A 229 0.50 -0.09 9.01
N VAL A 230 -0.47 0.63 8.50
CA VAL A 230 -1.78 0.80 9.13
C VAL A 230 -2.84 0.23 8.20
N VAL A 231 -3.81 -0.48 8.78
CA VAL A 231 -4.97 -1.04 8.08
C VAL A 231 -6.20 -0.25 8.48
N GLY A 232 -6.83 0.41 7.50
CA GLY A 232 -8.13 1.08 7.62
C GLY A 232 -9.26 0.20 7.09
N GLY A 233 -10.45 0.31 7.66
CA GLY A 233 -11.67 -0.34 7.16
C GLY A 233 -11.65 -1.86 7.15
N ARG A 234 -11.08 -2.49 8.17
CA ARG A 234 -11.03 -3.97 8.28
C ARG A 234 -12.40 -4.63 8.17
N SER A 235 -13.45 -3.97 8.66
CA SER A 235 -14.83 -4.46 8.61
C SER A 235 -15.53 -4.22 7.28
N ASN A 236 -15.01 -3.36 6.40
CA ASN A 236 -15.67 -3.03 5.13
C ASN A 236 -15.88 -4.25 4.25
N LEU A 237 -14.96 -5.21 4.32
CA LEU A 237 -15.07 -6.46 3.59
C LEU A 237 -16.36 -7.23 3.93
N LEU A 238 -16.81 -7.18 5.18
CA LEU A 238 -18.01 -7.89 5.65
C LEU A 238 -19.32 -7.37 5.01
N HIS A 239 -19.28 -6.21 4.35
CA HIS A 239 -20.42 -5.69 3.61
C HIS A 239 -20.59 -6.33 2.22
N TYR A 240 -19.64 -7.13 1.78
CA TYR A 240 -19.67 -7.77 0.47
C TYR A 240 -20.16 -9.21 0.56
N PRO A 241 -21.12 -9.63 -0.32
CA PRO A 241 -21.68 -10.98 -0.31
C PRO A 241 -20.64 -12.10 -0.43
N GLU A 242 -19.52 -11.84 -1.07
CA GLU A 242 -18.40 -12.77 -1.25
C GLU A 242 -17.80 -13.24 0.08
N TYR A 243 -17.99 -12.44 1.14
CA TYR A 243 -17.49 -12.71 2.50
C TYR A 243 -18.60 -13.00 3.52
N SER A 244 -19.77 -13.38 3.03
CA SER A 244 -20.86 -13.87 3.91
C SER A 244 -20.53 -15.20 4.61
N ASP A 245 -19.56 -15.95 4.08
CA ASP A 245 -19.01 -17.14 4.74
C ASP A 245 -18.08 -16.72 5.89
N VAL A 246 -18.42 -17.18 7.10
CA VAL A 246 -17.71 -16.83 8.35
C VAL A 246 -16.26 -17.32 8.33
N GLU A 247 -15.98 -18.49 7.73
CA GLU A 247 -14.61 -19.00 7.65
C GLU A 247 -13.74 -18.17 6.69
N LYS A 248 -14.29 -17.81 5.53
CA LYS A 248 -13.63 -16.90 4.58
C LYS A 248 -13.34 -15.56 5.23
N ALA A 249 -14.31 -14.97 5.90
CA ALA A 249 -14.16 -13.70 6.60
C ALA A 249 -13.08 -13.76 7.69
N ARG A 250 -13.08 -14.84 8.50
CA ARG A 250 -12.08 -15.04 9.55
C ARG A 250 -10.67 -15.19 8.98
N ASN A 251 -10.52 -16.01 7.97
CA ASN A 251 -9.22 -16.23 7.32
C ASN A 251 -8.65 -14.94 6.72
N PHE A 252 -9.49 -14.14 6.09
CA PHE A 252 -9.10 -12.84 5.56
C PHE A 252 -8.68 -11.87 6.67
N LEU A 253 -9.46 -11.74 7.74
CA LEU A 253 -9.11 -10.88 8.88
C LEU A 253 -7.79 -11.32 9.53
N ALA A 254 -7.57 -12.62 9.69
CA ALA A 254 -6.31 -13.16 10.22
C ALA A 254 -5.10 -12.79 9.34
N VAL A 255 -5.29 -12.73 8.01
CA VAL A 255 -4.23 -12.28 7.10
C VAL A 255 -3.96 -10.79 7.25
N LEU A 256 -4.99 -9.96 7.43
CA LEU A 256 -4.82 -8.52 7.66
C LEU A 256 -4.08 -8.20 8.97
N GLU A 257 -4.09 -9.12 9.92
CA GLU A 257 -3.35 -9.01 11.18
C GLU A 257 -1.91 -9.54 11.08
N SER A 258 -1.63 -10.35 10.07
CA SER A 258 -0.32 -10.97 9.86
C SER A 258 0.58 -10.08 9.03
N ARG A 259 1.63 -9.51 9.66
CA ARG A 259 2.63 -8.70 8.96
C ARG A 259 3.32 -9.45 7.83
N ASP A 260 3.69 -10.70 8.07
CA ASP A 260 4.41 -11.53 7.11
C ASP A 260 3.60 -11.81 5.84
N LYS A 261 2.27 -11.83 5.96
CA LYS A 261 1.37 -12.03 4.83
C LYS A 261 1.04 -10.74 4.07
N LEU A 262 0.94 -9.61 4.77
CA LEU A 262 0.65 -8.32 4.13
C LEU A 262 1.88 -7.66 3.48
N ALA A 263 3.06 -7.78 4.07
CA ALA A 263 4.26 -7.16 3.54
C ALA A 263 4.57 -7.55 2.08
N PRO A 264 4.46 -8.83 1.65
CA PRO A 264 4.65 -9.20 0.25
C PRO A 264 3.61 -8.59 -0.70
N LEU A 265 2.38 -8.34 -0.23
CA LEU A 265 1.32 -7.73 -1.04
C LEU A 265 1.60 -6.24 -1.30
N LEU A 266 2.24 -5.57 -0.35
CA LEU A 266 2.59 -4.15 -0.45
C LEU A 266 3.92 -3.91 -1.16
N ARG A 267 4.73 -4.96 -1.41
CA ARG A 267 5.97 -4.81 -2.17
C ARG A 267 5.67 -4.36 -3.58
N ASN A 268 6.12 -3.16 -3.88
CA ASN A 268 6.03 -2.57 -5.21
C ASN A 268 7.45 -2.44 -5.75
N ASN A 269 7.80 -3.26 -6.75
CA ASN A 269 9.16 -3.33 -7.33
C ASN A 269 9.49 -2.08 -8.16
N GLY A 270 9.24 -0.88 -7.65
CA GLY A 270 9.50 0.39 -8.34
C GLY A 270 8.43 0.80 -9.34
N VAL A 271 7.34 0.06 -9.45
CA VAL A 271 6.20 0.37 -10.32
C VAL A 271 5.27 1.33 -9.59
N GLU A 272 4.87 2.45 -10.21
CA GLU A 272 4.00 3.45 -9.58
C GLU A 272 2.63 2.87 -9.19
N PHE A 273 2.14 1.90 -9.96
CA PHE A 273 0.81 1.34 -9.78
C PHE A 273 0.74 -0.12 -10.20
N THR A 274 0.12 -0.98 -9.40
CA THR A 274 -0.07 -2.40 -9.72
C THR A 274 -1.48 -2.85 -9.37
N VAL A 275 -2.13 -3.59 -10.26
CA VAL A 275 -3.42 -4.27 -10.01
C VAL A 275 -3.19 -5.77 -10.12
N ARG A 276 -3.55 -6.50 -9.08
CA ARG A 276 -3.53 -7.98 -9.04
C ARG A 276 -4.95 -8.48 -8.79
N ILE A 277 -5.44 -9.37 -9.63
CA ILE A 277 -6.84 -9.82 -9.65
C ILE A 277 -6.89 -11.31 -9.36
N GLY A 278 -7.60 -11.69 -8.30
CA GLY A 278 -7.83 -13.10 -7.97
C GLY A 278 -6.54 -13.91 -7.86
N PRO A 279 -6.37 -14.98 -8.66
CA PRO A 279 -5.21 -15.87 -8.61
C PRO A 279 -3.85 -15.20 -8.86
N GLU A 280 -3.82 -14.00 -9.45
CA GLU A 280 -2.59 -13.24 -9.67
C GLU A 280 -1.90 -12.84 -8.36
N ASN A 281 -2.63 -12.84 -7.25
CA ASN A 281 -2.07 -12.57 -5.92
C ASN A 281 -1.12 -13.65 -5.41
N LYS A 282 -1.09 -14.83 -6.03
CA LYS A 282 -0.24 -15.98 -5.67
C LYS A 282 -0.39 -16.45 -4.22
N MET A 283 -1.43 -16.03 -3.53
CA MET A 283 -1.76 -16.40 -2.16
C MET A 283 -3.19 -16.93 -2.13
N PRO A 284 -3.43 -18.15 -1.64
CA PRO A 284 -4.77 -18.76 -1.63
C PRO A 284 -5.83 -17.90 -0.94
N GLU A 285 -5.45 -17.20 0.13
CA GLU A 285 -6.34 -16.36 0.91
C GLU A 285 -6.83 -15.13 0.14
N PHE A 286 -6.14 -14.74 -0.94
CA PHE A 286 -6.47 -13.62 -1.81
C PHE A 286 -6.93 -14.04 -3.21
N SER A 287 -7.24 -15.33 -3.41
CA SER A 287 -7.72 -15.84 -4.72
C SER A 287 -9.05 -15.23 -5.16
N ASP A 288 -9.88 -14.82 -4.21
CA ASP A 288 -11.18 -14.19 -4.47
C ASP A 288 -11.13 -12.65 -4.32
N CYS A 289 -9.92 -12.08 -4.14
CA CYS A 289 -9.71 -10.66 -3.93
C CYS A 289 -8.96 -10.01 -5.08
N SER A 290 -9.16 -8.71 -5.25
CA SER A 290 -8.22 -7.86 -5.99
C SER A 290 -7.42 -6.99 -5.02
N VAL A 291 -6.14 -6.83 -5.33
CA VAL A 291 -5.21 -5.97 -4.60
C VAL A 291 -4.67 -4.92 -5.55
N ILE A 292 -4.91 -3.67 -5.23
CA ILE A 292 -4.40 -2.52 -5.96
C ILE A 292 -3.37 -1.84 -5.09
N THR A 293 -2.15 -1.66 -5.58
CA THR A 293 -1.09 -0.96 -4.85
C THR A 293 -0.59 0.24 -5.64
N ALA A 294 -0.33 1.33 -4.95
CA ALA A 294 0.29 2.53 -5.50
C ALA A 294 1.40 3.02 -4.57
N THR A 295 2.42 3.65 -5.16
CA THR A 295 3.52 4.25 -4.42
C THR A 295 3.25 5.73 -4.24
N TYR A 296 3.41 6.25 -3.02
CA TYR A 296 3.46 7.68 -2.76
C TYR A 296 4.90 8.09 -2.41
N ARG A 297 5.27 9.33 -2.72
CA ARG A 297 6.65 9.83 -2.53
C ARG A 297 6.70 10.90 -1.46
N VAL A 298 7.78 10.94 -0.71
CA VAL A 298 8.08 11.97 0.28
C VAL A 298 9.42 12.58 -0.10
N GLY A 299 9.41 13.80 -0.65
CA GLY A 299 10.61 14.38 -1.25
C GLY A 299 11.14 13.56 -2.43
N ASN A 300 12.41 13.71 -2.74
CA ASN A 300 13.00 13.13 -3.96
C ASN A 300 13.27 11.61 -3.89
N ASN A 301 13.42 11.02 -2.70
CA ASN A 301 14.00 9.66 -2.59
C ASN A 301 13.22 8.71 -1.67
N THR A 302 12.16 9.14 -1.00
CA THR A 302 11.44 8.30 -0.04
C THR A 302 10.10 7.90 -0.61
N ALA A 303 9.80 6.64 -0.58
CA ALA A 303 8.53 6.13 -1.06
C ALA A 303 7.87 5.21 -0.03
N GLY A 304 6.57 5.41 0.18
CA GLY A 304 5.73 4.46 0.87
C GLY A 304 4.74 3.82 -0.09
N THR A 305 4.07 2.79 0.35
CA THR A 305 3.07 2.08 -0.46
C THR A 305 1.71 2.19 0.20
N MET A 306 0.69 2.44 -0.61
CA MET A 306 -0.70 2.29 -0.24
C MET A 306 -1.31 1.16 -1.04
N GLY A 307 -2.20 0.41 -0.41
CA GLY A 307 -2.91 -0.72 -1.02
C GLY A 307 -4.40 -0.67 -0.71
N ILE A 308 -5.19 -1.08 -1.67
CA ILE A 308 -6.63 -1.33 -1.49
C ILE A 308 -6.88 -2.81 -1.78
N ILE A 309 -7.60 -3.45 -0.87
CA ILE A 309 -7.97 -4.85 -0.95
C ILE A 309 -9.50 -4.94 -0.93
N GLY A 310 -10.07 -5.62 -1.92
CA GLY A 310 -11.52 -5.80 -2.02
C GLY A 310 -11.87 -7.00 -2.92
N PRO A 311 -13.16 -7.26 -3.16
CA PRO A 311 -13.59 -8.35 -4.02
C PRO A 311 -13.12 -8.14 -5.47
N THR A 312 -13.02 -9.21 -6.26
CA THR A 312 -12.59 -9.11 -7.68
C THR A 312 -13.46 -8.19 -8.51
N ARG A 313 -14.72 -7.98 -8.14
CA ARG A 313 -15.66 -7.05 -8.78
C ARG A 313 -15.59 -5.60 -8.27
N MET A 314 -14.45 -5.16 -7.77
CA MET A 314 -14.35 -3.76 -7.30
C MET A 314 -14.47 -2.74 -8.44
N ASN A 315 -14.85 -1.51 -8.10
CA ASN A 315 -14.84 -0.39 -9.04
C ASN A 315 -13.39 0.10 -9.24
N TYR A 316 -12.66 -0.57 -10.12
CA TYR A 316 -11.24 -0.30 -10.39
C TYR A 316 -10.98 1.15 -10.79
N ALA A 317 -11.80 1.72 -11.68
CA ALA A 317 -11.61 3.09 -12.16
C ALA A 317 -11.66 4.11 -11.01
N ARG A 318 -12.67 4.01 -10.14
CA ARG A 318 -12.79 4.89 -8.97
C ARG A 318 -11.66 4.68 -7.97
N VAL A 319 -11.31 3.43 -7.68
CA VAL A 319 -10.22 3.11 -6.72
C VAL A 319 -8.91 3.68 -7.20
N VAL A 320 -8.57 3.51 -8.48
CA VAL A 320 -7.35 4.05 -9.08
C VAL A 320 -7.33 5.58 -9.00
N SER A 321 -8.45 6.24 -9.32
CA SER A 321 -8.54 7.71 -9.24
C SER A 321 -8.37 8.22 -7.82
N VAL A 322 -9.00 7.56 -6.82
CA VAL A 322 -8.84 7.91 -5.39
C VAL A 322 -7.40 7.72 -4.94
N MET A 323 -6.76 6.60 -5.31
CA MET A 323 -5.38 6.33 -4.93
C MET A 323 -4.40 7.32 -5.55
N ASN A 324 -4.59 7.70 -6.82
CA ASN A 324 -3.76 8.71 -7.48
C ASN A 324 -3.87 10.08 -6.79
N TYR A 325 -5.09 10.49 -6.46
CA TYR A 325 -5.30 11.75 -5.76
C TYR A 325 -4.68 11.72 -4.34
N MET A 326 -4.93 10.64 -3.60
CA MET A 326 -4.38 10.46 -2.25
C MET A 326 -2.85 10.42 -2.25
N GLY A 327 -2.24 9.76 -3.23
CA GLY A 327 -0.79 9.70 -3.37
C GLY A 327 -0.16 11.08 -3.52
N ARG A 328 -0.77 11.96 -4.33
CA ARG A 328 -0.34 13.36 -4.46
C ARG A 328 -0.54 14.12 -3.15
N ALA A 329 -1.72 14.04 -2.55
CA ALA A 329 -2.03 14.75 -1.32
C ALA A 329 -1.10 14.36 -0.15
N ILE A 330 -0.76 13.08 0.01
CA ILE A 330 0.22 12.61 1.00
C ILE A 330 1.62 13.15 0.66
N SER A 331 2.01 13.11 -0.61
CA SER A 331 3.31 13.62 -1.06
C SER A 331 3.47 15.10 -0.75
N ASP A 332 2.46 15.93 -1.05
CA ASP A 332 2.46 17.37 -0.81
C ASP A 332 2.54 17.69 0.69
N MET A 333 1.75 16.97 1.50
CA MET A 333 1.78 17.13 2.96
C MET A 333 3.14 16.83 3.57
N LEU A 334 3.79 15.76 3.11
CA LEU A 334 5.04 15.27 3.69
C LEU A 334 6.27 15.97 3.13
N SER A 335 6.19 16.54 1.93
CA SER A 335 7.27 17.35 1.33
C SER A 335 7.33 18.76 1.89
N GLY A 336 6.30 19.23 2.59
CA GLY A 336 6.24 20.59 3.14
C GLY A 336 6.10 21.69 2.07
N GLU A 337 5.87 21.30 0.82
CA GLU A 337 5.56 22.24 -0.26
C GLU A 337 4.09 22.63 -0.16
N LYS A 338 3.87 23.88 0.24
CA LYS A 338 2.57 24.54 0.10
C LYS A 338 2.57 25.25 -1.25
N GLU A 339 1.62 24.90 -2.15
CA GLU A 339 1.15 25.86 -3.13
C GLU A 339 0.50 27.08 -2.49
#